data_bc8062540428c81428ba09a829b092f6
#
_entry.id   bc8062540428c81428ba09a829b092f6
#
_cell.length_a   1.000
_cell.length_b   1.000
_cell.length_c   1.000
_cell.angle_alpha   90.00
_cell.angle_beta   90.00
_cell.angle_gamma   90.00
#
_symmetry.space_group_name_H-M   'P 1'
#
loop_
_entity.id
_entity.type
_entity.pdbx_description
1 polymer ?
#
loop_
_entity_poly.entity_id
_entity_poly.type
_entity_poly.pdbx_seq_one_letter_code
_entity_poly.pdbx_strand_id
1 'polypeptide(L)'
;MSEIARRSLLLGGAGLVAAATTARAAETVAWDFSFPAIDEGTLDFAKMKGRVLLVANTASFCGFTYQYEGLEKLHADLTPQGLTVVGIPSQDFGQESGDNATVKGFCDATFGVKFPMTGLLHVKGDQADPFYKWVKSVKNWEPGWNFNKVLIGRDGRILATFGSRDEPTGANLRGAVDKALKA
;
A
#
# COMPACT_ATOMS: atom_id res chain seq x y z
N MET A 1 -62.50 -59.28 -29.23
CA MET A 1 -61.08 -59.56 -29.11
C MET A 1 -60.38 -58.34 -29.73
N SER A 2 -59.98 -57.42 -28.95
CA SER A 2 -59.23 -56.17 -29.43
C SER A 2 -58.34 -55.70 -28.32
N GLU A 3 -57.04 -55.80 -28.54
CA GLU A 3 -56.01 -55.36 -27.65
C GLU A 3 -55.85 -53.83 -27.78
N ILE A 4 -55.91 -53.11 -26.65
CA ILE A 4 -55.66 -51.67 -26.57
C ILE A 4 -54.23 -51.50 -26.10
N ALA A 5 -53.35 -51.04 -27.00
CA ALA A 5 -51.95 -50.68 -26.70
C ALA A 5 -51.88 -49.36 -25.93
N ARG A 6 -51.34 -49.41 -24.71
CA ARG A 6 -51.01 -48.20 -23.90
C ARG A 6 -49.66 -47.63 -24.33
N ARG A 7 -49.66 -46.45 -24.92
CA ARG A 7 -48.44 -45.63 -25.17
C ARG A 7 -48.13 -44.89 -23.92
N SER A 8 -46.98 -45.21 -23.28
CA SER A 8 -46.42 -44.42 -22.20
C SER A 8 -45.66 -43.26 -22.79
N LEU A 9 -46.06 -42.02 -22.41
CA LEU A 9 -45.39 -40.76 -22.78
C LEU A 9 -44.32 -40.46 -21.73
N LEU A 10 -43.06 -40.62 -22.08
CA LEU A 10 -41.94 -40.19 -21.24
C LEU A 10 -41.70 -38.68 -21.43
N LEU A 11 -42.09 -37.88 -20.45
CA LEU A 11 -41.73 -36.47 -20.35
C LEU A 11 -40.29 -36.35 -19.82
N GLY A 12 -39.36 -36.08 -20.71
CA GLY A 12 -37.98 -35.72 -20.36
C GLY A 12 -37.93 -34.29 -19.80
N GLY A 13 -37.79 -34.16 -18.50
CA GLY A 13 -37.52 -32.86 -17.88
C GLY A 13 -36.07 -32.46 -18.09
N ALA A 14 -35.80 -31.46 -18.95
CA ALA A 14 -34.50 -30.83 -19.06
C ALA A 14 -34.31 -29.87 -17.87
N GLY A 15 -33.55 -30.31 -16.87
CA GLY A 15 -33.16 -29.47 -15.74
C GLY A 15 -32.13 -28.43 -16.20
N LEU A 16 -32.53 -27.16 -16.21
CA LEU A 16 -31.63 -26.03 -16.42
C LEU A 16 -30.79 -25.88 -15.13
N VAL A 17 -29.53 -26.31 -15.18
CA VAL A 17 -28.56 -26.00 -14.12
C VAL A 17 -28.08 -24.57 -14.31
N ALA A 18 -28.64 -23.62 -13.57
CA ALA A 18 -28.15 -22.24 -13.51
C ALA A 18 -26.82 -22.28 -12.76
N ALA A 19 -25.71 -22.10 -13.47
CA ALA A 19 -24.39 -21.86 -12.88
C ALA A 19 -24.42 -20.50 -12.22
N ALA A 20 -24.54 -20.45 -10.91
CA ALA A 20 -24.37 -19.23 -10.12
C ALA A 20 -22.89 -18.83 -10.17
N THR A 21 -22.53 -17.91 -11.06
CA THR A 21 -21.24 -17.21 -11.02
C THR A 21 -21.23 -16.33 -9.79
N THR A 22 -20.65 -16.81 -8.70
CA THR A 22 -20.33 -15.97 -7.53
C THR A 22 -19.29 -14.96 -7.99
N ALA A 23 -19.70 -13.71 -8.25
CA ALA A 23 -18.78 -12.59 -8.43
C ALA A 23 -17.95 -12.45 -7.15
N ARG A 24 -16.67 -12.85 -7.20
CA ARG A 24 -15.72 -12.62 -6.11
C ARG A 24 -15.58 -11.11 -5.96
N ALA A 25 -15.92 -10.59 -4.78
CA ALA A 25 -15.66 -9.18 -4.47
C ALA A 25 -14.20 -8.87 -4.81
N ALA A 26 -13.96 -7.78 -5.54
CA ALA A 26 -12.61 -7.36 -5.88
C ALA A 26 -11.81 -7.16 -4.57
N GLU A 27 -10.64 -7.80 -4.47
CA GLU A 27 -9.76 -7.65 -3.33
C GLU A 27 -9.20 -6.23 -3.34
N THR A 28 -9.30 -5.51 -2.21
CA THR A 28 -8.70 -4.18 -2.05
C THR A 28 -7.19 -4.26 -2.21
N VAL A 29 -6.63 -3.38 -3.04
CA VAL A 29 -5.20 -3.27 -3.30
C VAL A 29 -4.72 -1.83 -3.10
N ALA A 30 -3.42 -1.60 -3.08
CA ALA A 30 -2.86 -0.26 -2.86
C ALA A 30 -3.35 0.78 -3.88
N TRP A 31 -3.72 0.36 -5.07
CA TRP A 31 -4.22 1.23 -6.14
C TRP A 31 -5.59 1.86 -5.87
N ASP A 32 -6.27 1.45 -4.80
CA ASP A 32 -7.57 1.98 -4.40
C ASP A 32 -7.46 3.18 -3.45
N PHE A 33 -6.22 3.60 -3.12
CA PHE A 33 -5.98 4.69 -2.16
C PHE A 33 -5.42 5.93 -2.84
N SER A 34 -5.87 7.09 -2.33
CA SER A 34 -5.37 8.41 -2.69
C SER A 34 -5.34 9.29 -1.45
N PHE A 35 -4.44 10.27 -1.43
CA PHE A 35 -4.15 11.09 -0.25
C PHE A 35 -4.02 12.56 -0.64
N PRO A 36 -4.28 13.52 0.26
CA PRO A 36 -3.79 14.88 0.08
C PRO A 36 -2.27 14.84 -0.10
N ALA A 37 -1.74 15.48 -1.13
CA ALA A 37 -0.29 15.64 -1.27
C ALA A 37 0.23 16.68 -0.27
N ILE A 38 1.54 16.61 0.09
CA ILE A 38 2.13 17.53 1.07
C ILE A 38 2.19 18.97 0.57
N ASP A 39 2.35 19.15 -0.72
CA ASP A 39 2.34 20.48 -1.36
C ASP A 39 0.90 20.89 -1.66
N GLU A 40 0.39 20.46 -2.80
CA GLU A 40 -0.99 20.70 -3.23
C GLU A 40 -1.51 19.53 -4.06
N GLY A 41 -2.85 19.40 -4.13
CA GLY A 41 -3.51 18.39 -4.93
C GLY A 41 -3.55 17.02 -4.28
N THR A 42 -3.47 15.96 -5.10
CA THR A 42 -3.72 14.57 -4.68
C THR A 42 -2.57 13.67 -5.10
N LEU A 43 -2.04 12.91 -4.16
CA LEU A 43 -1.14 11.79 -4.38
C LEU A 43 -2.00 10.52 -4.55
N ASP A 44 -2.12 10.06 -5.79
CA ASP A 44 -3.00 8.96 -6.19
C ASP A 44 -2.17 7.72 -6.53
N PHE A 45 -2.32 6.65 -5.74
CA PHE A 45 -1.60 5.40 -5.98
C PHE A 45 -2.05 4.70 -7.26
N ALA A 46 -3.25 4.97 -7.76
CA ALA A 46 -3.68 4.43 -9.06
C ALA A 46 -2.77 4.86 -10.21
N LYS A 47 -2.15 6.05 -10.12
CA LYS A 47 -1.17 6.55 -11.09
C LYS A 47 0.19 5.85 -11.01
N MET A 48 0.40 5.03 -9.97
CA MET A 48 1.64 4.29 -9.73
C MET A 48 1.50 2.79 -10.02
N LYS A 49 0.41 2.36 -10.64
CA LYS A 49 0.18 0.94 -11.01
C LYS A 49 1.37 0.36 -11.78
N GLY A 50 1.75 -0.87 -11.42
CA GLY A 50 2.88 -1.56 -12.01
C GLY A 50 4.25 -1.19 -11.42
N ARG A 51 4.30 -0.25 -10.48
CA ARG A 51 5.51 0.06 -9.70
C ARG A 51 5.53 -0.70 -8.38
N VAL A 52 6.71 -0.93 -7.84
CA VAL A 52 6.90 -1.35 -6.44
C VAL A 52 6.84 -0.08 -5.58
N LEU A 53 6.04 -0.08 -4.51
CA LEU A 53 6.01 1.04 -3.58
C LEU A 53 6.66 0.66 -2.24
N LEU A 54 7.49 1.56 -1.72
CA LEU A 54 7.98 1.53 -0.34
C LEU A 54 7.37 2.72 0.39
N VAL A 55 6.33 2.47 1.17
CA VAL A 55 5.60 3.50 1.92
C VAL A 55 6.16 3.56 3.33
N ALA A 56 6.66 4.73 3.76
CA ALA A 56 7.23 4.94 5.09
C ALA A 56 6.46 6.01 5.85
N ASN A 57 6.02 5.75 7.09
CA ASN A 57 5.56 6.83 7.95
C ASN A 57 6.75 7.57 8.55
N THR A 58 6.73 8.88 8.53
CA THR A 58 7.89 9.73 8.79
C THR A 58 7.62 10.75 9.90
N ALA A 59 8.71 11.32 10.44
CA ALA A 59 8.66 12.43 11.38
C ALA A 59 9.97 13.22 11.38
N SER A 60 9.89 14.54 11.58
CA SER A 60 11.03 15.48 11.52
C SER A 60 11.90 15.49 12.78
N PHE A 61 11.35 15.10 13.94
CA PHE A 61 12.03 15.21 15.25
C PHE A 61 12.25 13.85 15.93
N CYS A 62 12.45 12.80 15.14
CA CYS A 62 12.64 11.42 15.59
C CYS A 62 14.11 11.03 15.60
N GLY A 63 14.53 10.15 16.50
CA GLY A 63 15.87 9.57 16.46
C GLY A 63 16.19 8.78 15.18
N PHE A 64 15.17 8.43 14.39
CA PHE A 64 15.30 7.74 13.10
C PHE A 64 15.21 8.68 11.88
N THR A 65 15.12 10.01 12.09
CA THR A 65 14.95 11.02 11.00
C THR A 65 16.07 10.95 9.95
N TYR A 66 17.28 10.55 10.34
CA TYR A 66 18.39 10.31 9.42
C TYR A 66 18.08 9.30 8.30
N GLN A 67 17.06 8.43 8.50
CA GLN A 67 16.65 7.46 7.47
C GLN A 67 16.06 8.12 6.21
N TYR A 68 15.71 9.40 6.24
CA TYR A 68 15.35 10.14 5.02
C TYR A 68 16.46 10.05 3.95
N GLU A 69 17.73 10.10 4.34
CA GLU A 69 18.86 9.95 3.41
C GLU A 69 18.82 8.57 2.70
N GLY A 70 18.61 7.51 3.47
CA GLY A 70 18.53 6.15 2.93
C GLY A 70 17.30 5.94 2.05
N LEU A 71 16.15 6.54 2.41
CA LEU A 71 14.91 6.49 1.62
C LEU A 71 15.09 7.24 0.30
N GLU A 72 15.68 8.44 0.33
CA GLU A 72 15.96 9.23 -0.87
C GLU A 72 16.96 8.51 -1.79
N LYS A 73 18.01 7.93 -1.21
CA LYS A 73 18.98 7.12 -1.97
C LYS A 73 18.30 5.94 -2.66
N LEU A 74 17.43 5.19 -1.97
CA LEU A 74 16.66 4.11 -2.60
C LEU A 74 15.78 4.63 -3.73
N HIS A 75 15.11 5.76 -3.50
CA HIS A 75 14.26 6.37 -4.50
C HIS A 75 15.05 6.76 -5.75
N ALA A 76 16.13 7.51 -5.59
CA ALA A 76 16.98 7.95 -6.69
C ALA A 76 17.57 6.78 -7.50
N ASP A 77 18.16 5.80 -6.80
CA ASP A 77 18.86 4.67 -7.43
C ASP A 77 17.91 3.70 -8.14
N LEU A 78 16.69 3.49 -7.60
CA LEU A 78 15.80 2.42 -8.05
C LEU A 78 14.52 2.90 -8.77
N THR A 79 14.29 4.21 -8.86
CA THR A 79 13.19 4.77 -9.66
C THR A 79 13.22 4.31 -11.13
N PRO A 80 14.38 4.26 -11.80
CA PRO A 80 14.47 3.73 -13.17
C PRO A 80 14.10 2.25 -13.29
N GLN A 81 14.24 1.49 -12.21
CA GLN A 81 13.89 0.06 -12.13
C GLN A 81 12.43 -0.19 -11.72
N GLY A 82 11.69 0.88 -11.39
CA GLY A 82 10.27 0.81 -11.06
C GLY A 82 9.95 0.90 -9.57
N LEU A 83 10.88 1.31 -8.70
CA LEU A 83 10.55 1.67 -7.30
C LEU A 83 9.97 3.09 -7.23
N THR A 84 9.02 3.28 -6.33
CA THR A 84 8.65 4.60 -5.79
C THR A 84 8.66 4.51 -4.27
N VAL A 85 9.44 5.36 -3.61
CA VAL A 85 9.30 5.60 -2.18
C VAL A 85 8.20 6.63 -1.98
N VAL A 86 7.41 6.46 -0.92
CA VAL A 86 6.36 7.41 -0.53
C VAL A 86 6.51 7.72 0.97
N GLY A 87 6.59 8.98 1.33
CA GLY A 87 6.62 9.46 2.71
C GLY A 87 5.23 9.82 3.21
N ILE A 88 4.87 9.38 4.41
CA ILE A 88 3.62 9.74 5.10
C ILE A 88 3.97 10.37 6.45
N PRO A 89 4.06 11.70 6.54
CA PRO A 89 4.31 12.39 7.81
C PRO A 89 3.16 12.16 8.79
N SER A 90 3.49 11.92 10.07
CA SER A 90 2.47 11.67 11.10
C SER A 90 2.85 12.24 12.46
N GLN A 91 1.88 12.84 13.13
CA GLN A 91 2.00 13.29 14.51
C GLN A 91 1.65 12.24 15.55
N ASP A 92 1.24 11.05 15.18
CA ASP A 92 0.76 10.01 16.09
C ASP A 92 1.76 9.56 17.14
N PHE A 93 3.04 9.90 16.97
CA PHE A 93 4.11 9.62 17.90
C PHE A 93 4.71 10.90 18.54
N GLY A 94 4.06 12.05 18.33
CA GLY A 94 4.46 13.33 18.93
C GLY A 94 5.80 13.88 18.47
N GLN A 95 6.27 13.48 17.29
CA GLN A 95 7.61 13.82 16.79
C GLN A 95 7.57 14.45 15.37
N GLU A 96 6.43 14.98 14.95
CA GLU A 96 6.30 15.69 13.67
C GLU A 96 5.77 17.11 13.88
N SER A 97 6.07 18.02 12.93
CA SER A 97 5.51 19.37 12.88
C SER A 97 3.98 19.35 12.62
N GLY A 98 3.32 20.42 13.05
CA GLY A 98 1.86 20.54 12.97
C GLY A 98 1.31 20.95 11.61
N ASP A 99 2.16 21.26 10.63
CA ASP A 99 1.72 21.72 9.32
C ASP A 99 2.61 21.19 8.17
N ASN A 100 1.96 21.00 7.01
CA ASN A 100 2.59 20.42 5.82
C ASN A 100 3.74 21.27 5.29
N ALA A 101 3.64 22.59 5.31
CA ALA A 101 4.64 23.47 4.75
C ALA A 101 5.97 23.40 5.52
N THR A 102 5.87 23.35 6.87
CA THR A 102 7.04 23.18 7.74
C THR A 102 7.68 21.81 7.53
N VAL A 103 6.89 20.73 7.44
CA VAL A 103 7.41 19.38 7.16
C VAL A 103 8.11 19.34 5.82
N LYS A 104 7.48 19.86 4.76
CA LYS A 104 8.06 19.88 3.41
C LYS A 104 9.36 20.69 3.37
N GLY A 105 9.35 21.89 3.96
CA GLY A 105 10.54 22.76 4.03
C GLY A 105 11.70 22.06 4.74
N PHE A 106 11.44 21.36 5.85
CA PHE A 106 12.45 20.58 6.58
C PHE A 106 13.03 19.44 5.73
N CYS A 107 12.16 18.65 5.09
CA CYS A 107 12.57 17.51 4.26
C CYS A 107 13.42 17.96 3.06
N ASP A 108 13.02 19.04 2.39
CA ASP A 108 13.74 19.60 1.25
C ASP A 108 15.10 20.17 1.65
N ALA A 109 15.11 21.00 2.70
CA ALA A 109 16.32 21.73 3.09
C ALA A 109 17.36 20.81 3.76
N THR A 110 16.92 19.81 4.53
CA THR A 110 17.83 18.97 5.33
C THR A 110 18.28 17.74 4.58
N PHE A 111 17.39 17.09 3.83
CA PHE A 111 17.63 15.78 3.20
C PHE A 111 17.49 15.80 1.68
N GLY A 112 17.05 16.91 1.09
CA GLY A 112 16.84 17.00 -0.36
C GLY A 112 15.81 16.02 -0.90
N VAL A 113 14.78 15.68 -0.10
CA VAL A 113 13.76 14.69 -0.44
C VAL A 113 13.08 15.02 -1.77
N LYS A 114 13.06 14.04 -2.69
CA LYS A 114 12.43 14.13 -4.01
C LYS A 114 11.30 13.10 -4.18
N PHE A 115 11.25 12.08 -3.34
CA PHE A 115 10.13 11.14 -3.40
C PHE A 115 8.82 11.82 -2.95
N PRO A 116 7.66 11.38 -3.52
CA PRO A 116 6.36 11.95 -3.18
C PRO A 116 6.02 11.77 -1.70
N MET A 117 5.40 12.80 -1.12
CA MET A 117 4.93 12.79 0.27
C MET A 117 3.45 13.15 0.33
N THR A 118 2.73 12.53 1.24
CA THR A 118 1.36 12.93 1.59
C THR A 118 1.39 14.13 2.53
N GLY A 119 0.26 14.81 2.70
CA GLY A 119 0.05 15.65 3.88
C GLY A 119 0.10 14.82 5.16
N LEU A 120 0.02 15.49 6.31
CA LEU A 120 -0.05 14.85 7.63
C LEU A 120 -1.24 13.90 7.71
N LEU A 121 -0.99 12.64 8.10
CA LEU A 121 -2.01 11.60 8.27
C LEU A 121 -1.89 10.90 9.62
N HIS A 122 -3.01 10.32 10.08
CA HIS A 122 -2.98 9.33 11.13
C HIS A 122 -2.60 7.96 10.58
N VAL A 123 -1.65 7.29 11.22
CA VAL A 123 -1.09 6.00 10.76
C VAL A 123 -1.44 4.84 11.66
N LYS A 124 -2.07 5.10 12.83
CA LYS A 124 -2.45 4.07 13.80
C LYS A 124 -3.77 4.39 14.51
N GLY A 125 -4.31 3.38 15.17
CA GLY A 125 -5.52 3.51 16.00
C GLY A 125 -6.79 3.73 15.18
N ASP A 126 -7.85 4.20 15.85
CA ASP A 126 -9.19 4.32 15.25
C ASP A 126 -9.27 5.43 14.18
N GLN A 127 -8.44 6.46 14.31
CA GLN A 127 -8.35 7.57 13.37
C GLN A 127 -7.41 7.31 12.19
N ALA A 128 -6.74 6.14 12.15
CA ALA A 128 -5.83 5.79 11.07
C ALA A 128 -6.47 5.99 9.70
N ASP A 129 -5.69 6.49 8.75
CA ASP A 129 -6.08 6.60 7.36
C ASP A 129 -6.57 5.25 6.80
N PRO A 130 -7.51 5.21 5.86
CA PRO A 130 -8.01 3.97 5.26
C PRO A 130 -6.91 3.04 4.74
N PHE A 131 -5.81 3.57 4.23
CA PHE A 131 -4.65 2.77 3.82
C PHE A 131 -4.06 1.96 4.99
N TYR A 132 -3.83 2.58 6.14
CA TYR A 132 -3.28 1.87 7.31
C TYR A 132 -4.30 0.92 7.95
N LYS A 133 -5.60 1.24 7.89
CA LYS A 133 -6.67 0.30 8.28
C LYS A 133 -6.66 -0.94 7.38
N TRP A 134 -6.49 -0.76 6.08
CA TRP A 134 -6.32 -1.86 5.14
C TRP A 134 -5.05 -2.68 5.44
N VAL A 135 -3.89 -2.03 5.65
CA VAL A 135 -2.65 -2.73 6.05
C VAL A 135 -2.89 -3.57 7.29
N LYS A 136 -3.55 -3.01 8.31
CA LYS A 136 -3.90 -3.73 9.55
C LYS A 136 -4.79 -4.92 9.29
N SER A 137 -5.79 -4.79 8.43
CA SER A 137 -6.73 -5.89 8.11
C SER A 137 -6.04 -7.05 7.38
N VAL A 138 -5.06 -6.76 6.51
CA VAL A 138 -4.35 -7.76 5.70
C VAL A 138 -3.18 -8.41 6.43
N LYS A 139 -2.43 -7.63 7.21
CA LYS A 139 -1.17 -8.06 7.85
C LYS A 139 -1.26 -8.22 9.37
N ASN A 140 -2.40 -7.88 10.00
CA ASN A 140 -2.53 -7.78 11.45
C ASN A 140 -1.38 -6.94 12.06
N TRP A 141 -1.06 -5.82 11.41
CA TRP A 141 0.08 -4.97 11.75
C TRP A 141 -0.28 -3.50 11.58
N GLU A 142 0.23 -2.66 12.45
CA GLU A 142 0.18 -1.19 12.34
C GLU A 142 1.53 -0.60 12.77
N PRO A 143 1.89 0.62 12.34
CA PRO A 143 3.10 1.27 12.76
C PRO A 143 3.21 1.38 14.28
N GLY A 144 4.28 0.82 14.86
CA GLY A 144 4.58 0.94 16.30
C GLY A 144 5.41 2.18 16.63
N TRP A 145 6.01 2.82 15.63
CA TRP A 145 6.82 4.03 15.74
C TRP A 145 6.97 4.72 14.38
N ASN A 146 7.69 5.86 14.35
CA ASN A 146 8.07 6.51 13.10
C ASN A 146 9.04 5.65 12.29
N PHE A 147 9.12 5.86 11.01
CA PHE A 147 9.97 5.13 10.05
C PHE A 147 9.69 3.63 10.01
N ASN A 148 8.45 3.22 10.22
CA ASN A 148 7.96 1.90 9.83
C ASN A 148 7.64 1.91 8.32
N LYS A 149 7.77 0.78 7.65
CA LYS A 149 7.60 0.72 6.20
C LYS A 149 6.67 -0.40 5.78
N VAL A 150 5.96 -0.17 4.68
CA VAL A 150 5.12 -1.15 3.98
C VAL A 150 5.65 -1.29 2.56
N LEU A 151 6.01 -2.51 2.16
CA LEU A 151 6.45 -2.83 0.80
C LEU A 151 5.26 -3.40 0.03
N ILE A 152 4.99 -2.82 -1.14
CA ILE A 152 3.87 -3.15 -2.01
C ILE A 152 4.41 -3.60 -3.36
N GLY A 153 3.90 -4.71 -3.87
CA GLY A 153 4.27 -5.27 -5.16
C GLY A 153 3.63 -4.54 -6.34
N ARG A 154 4.07 -4.88 -7.55
CA ARG A 154 3.54 -4.31 -8.80
C ARG A 154 2.06 -4.57 -9.03
N ASP A 155 1.51 -5.59 -8.39
CA ASP A 155 0.08 -5.95 -8.40
C ASP A 155 -0.76 -5.16 -7.35
N GLY A 156 -0.10 -4.32 -6.55
CA GLY A 156 -0.72 -3.54 -5.48
C GLY A 156 -0.93 -4.31 -4.17
N ARG A 157 -0.45 -5.55 -4.05
CA ARG A 157 -0.54 -6.32 -2.81
C ARG A 157 0.60 -6.01 -1.85
N ILE A 158 0.32 -6.08 -0.55
CA ILE A 158 1.34 -5.90 0.48
C ILE A 158 2.23 -7.14 0.52
N LEU A 159 3.51 -6.96 0.23
CA LEU A 159 4.52 -8.00 0.28
C LEU A 159 5.08 -8.18 1.69
N ALA A 160 5.49 -7.09 2.34
CA ALA A 160 6.11 -7.11 3.66
C ALA A 160 5.86 -5.81 4.43
N THR A 161 6.07 -5.87 5.75
CA THR A 161 6.13 -4.70 6.64
C THR A 161 7.45 -4.73 7.41
N PHE A 162 7.96 -3.55 7.76
CA PHE A 162 9.26 -3.39 8.42
C PHE A 162 9.13 -2.41 9.58
N GLY A 163 9.91 -2.64 10.63
CA GLY A 163 10.01 -1.75 11.78
C GLY A 163 10.94 -0.57 11.54
N SER A 164 11.01 0.32 12.53
CA SER A 164 11.87 1.51 12.48
C SER A 164 13.36 1.17 12.35
N ARG A 165 13.79 0.02 12.90
CA ARG A 165 15.19 -0.43 12.86
C ARG A 165 15.61 -1.08 11.54
N ASP A 166 14.67 -1.36 10.66
CA ASP A 166 14.97 -1.86 9.33
C ASP A 166 15.43 -0.67 8.45
N GLU A 167 16.74 -0.50 8.38
CA GLU A 167 17.38 0.58 7.62
C GLU A 167 17.01 0.49 6.13
N PRO A 168 16.70 1.62 5.47
CA PRO A 168 16.33 1.62 4.05
C PRO A 168 17.36 0.95 3.14
N THR A 169 18.66 1.16 3.41
CA THR A 169 19.78 0.55 2.66
C THR A 169 20.29 -0.74 3.30
N GLY A 170 19.74 -1.17 4.44
CA GLY A 170 20.11 -2.37 5.16
C GLY A 170 19.74 -3.64 4.38
N ALA A 171 20.47 -4.72 4.57
CA ALA A 171 20.34 -5.96 3.79
C ALA A 171 18.91 -6.54 3.81
N ASN A 172 18.19 -6.44 4.94
CA ASN A 172 16.84 -6.97 5.08
C ASN A 172 15.85 -6.25 4.15
N LEU A 173 15.71 -4.93 4.31
CA LEU A 173 14.77 -4.13 3.53
C LEU A 173 15.21 -4.05 2.06
N ARG A 174 16.51 -3.75 1.81
CA ARG A 174 17.05 -3.68 0.45
C ARG A 174 16.86 -4.99 -0.31
N GLY A 175 17.12 -6.14 0.30
CA GLY A 175 16.93 -7.44 -0.32
C GLY A 175 15.47 -7.73 -0.67
N ALA A 176 14.51 -7.31 0.18
CA ALA A 176 13.09 -7.43 -0.12
C ALA A 176 12.66 -6.54 -1.29
N VAL A 177 13.15 -5.30 -1.35
CA VAL A 177 12.90 -4.37 -2.48
C VAL A 177 13.48 -4.95 -3.77
N ASP A 178 14.74 -5.42 -3.77
CA ASP A 178 15.38 -6.00 -4.96
C ASP A 178 14.62 -7.24 -5.47
N LYS A 179 14.09 -8.05 -4.57
CA LYS A 179 13.23 -9.20 -4.92
C LYS A 179 11.91 -8.74 -5.55
N ALA A 180 11.26 -7.73 -4.97
CA ALA A 180 10.00 -7.20 -5.48
C ALA A 180 10.14 -6.56 -6.87
N LEU A 181 11.29 -5.93 -7.15
CA LEU A 181 11.57 -5.33 -8.44
C LEU A 181 11.77 -6.35 -9.58
N LYS A 182 12.16 -7.58 -9.22
CA LYS A 182 12.38 -8.69 -10.19
C LYS A 182 11.13 -9.52 -10.45
N ALA A 183 10.09 -9.39 -9.62
CA ALA A 183 8.81 -10.07 -9.78
C ALA A 183 7.89 -9.31 -10.75
#